data_38accc2a61e1820d1d40f4fff86c07cd
#
_entry.id   38accc2a61e1820d1d40f4fff86c07cd
#
_cell.length_a   1.000
_cell.length_b   1.000
_cell.length_c   1.000
_cell.angle_alpha   90.00
_cell.angle_beta   90.00
_cell.angle_gamma   90.00
#
_symmetry.space_group_name_H-M   'P 1'
#
loop_
_entity.id
_entity.type
_entity.pdbx_description
1 polymer ?
#
loop_
_entity_poly.entity_id
_entity_poly.type
_entity_poly.pdbx_seq_one_letter_code
_entity_poly.pdbx_strand_id
1 'polypeptide(L)'
;LYVVFQAVENGEISLDKKVKISRHAASEPPSKLYLRSGQKVKLRYLIRAAAVKSANDAATALGEAIEGSEAAFARRMNRTAKAMGMNRTTFKNAHGLTEPGHLSTARDMTILGRHLFYDFPEYYNLFARKTTSAGSTKVRNTNRRFLSNYRGADGIKTGYTRAAGYNLVASANRNGERIITTVFGGRSTTTRNAQVAKLMNLGFKKAPRNVKIQKPKPPSYTAIAGASQVKNMSKSLRPKIRPENNENVILIATNEYRSDILSALKQAQIEDK
;
A
#
# COMPACT_ATOMS: atom_id res chain seq x y z
N LEU A 1 0.79 -3.81 0.90
CA LEU A 1 0.12 -3.75 -0.41
C LEU A 1 0.29 -2.39 -1.09
N TYR A 2 0.15 -1.27 -0.39
CA TYR A 2 0.36 0.06 -0.98
C TYR A 2 1.73 0.15 -1.70
N VAL A 3 2.82 -0.21 -1.02
CA VAL A 3 4.18 -0.23 -1.59
C VAL A 3 4.29 -1.20 -2.78
N VAL A 4 3.55 -2.31 -2.74
CA VAL A 4 3.51 -3.28 -3.86
C VAL A 4 2.85 -2.66 -5.08
N PHE A 5 1.71 -1.99 -4.92
CA PHE A 5 1.04 -1.31 -6.03
C PHE A 5 1.90 -0.19 -6.59
N GLN A 6 2.55 0.58 -5.73
CA GLN A 6 3.50 1.61 -6.15
C GLN A 6 4.65 1.02 -6.99
N ALA A 7 5.23 -0.11 -6.56
CA ALA A 7 6.29 -0.78 -7.31
C ALA A 7 5.80 -1.29 -8.67
N VAL A 8 4.55 -1.75 -8.78
CA VAL A 8 3.95 -2.17 -10.06
C VAL A 8 3.73 -0.96 -10.98
N GLU A 9 3.13 0.11 -10.48
CA GLU A 9 2.89 1.33 -11.26
C GLU A 9 4.19 2.00 -11.73
N ASN A 10 5.23 1.97 -10.88
CA ASN A 10 6.56 2.46 -11.26
C ASN A 10 7.30 1.52 -12.24
N GLY A 11 6.72 0.36 -12.61
CA GLY A 11 7.36 -0.62 -13.49
C GLY A 11 8.55 -1.36 -12.88
N GLU A 12 8.72 -1.29 -11.54
CA GLU A 12 9.79 -2.00 -10.83
C GLU A 12 9.56 -3.52 -10.86
N ILE A 13 8.31 -3.95 -10.88
CA ILE A 13 7.91 -5.35 -10.93
C ILE A 13 6.59 -5.53 -11.69
N SER A 14 6.46 -6.59 -12.46
CA SER A 14 5.23 -6.90 -13.21
C SER A 14 4.30 -7.81 -12.41
N LEU A 15 2.98 -7.63 -12.58
CA LEU A 15 1.95 -8.52 -12.00
C LEU A 15 2.12 -9.99 -12.43
N ASP A 16 2.71 -10.24 -13.61
CA ASP A 16 2.95 -11.59 -14.13
C ASP A 16 4.32 -12.19 -13.73
N LYS A 17 5.16 -11.40 -13.05
CA LYS A 17 6.43 -11.88 -12.52
C LYS A 17 6.20 -13.10 -11.65
N LYS A 18 6.87 -14.21 -11.97
CA LYS A 18 6.91 -15.41 -11.13
C LYS A 18 7.92 -15.18 -10.01
N VAL A 19 7.41 -15.04 -8.79
CA VAL A 19 8.20 -14.87 -7.55
C VAL A 19 8.56 -16.26 -7.04
N LYS A 20 9.85 -16.50 -6.79
CA LYS A 20 10.34 -17.71 -6.12
C LYS A 20 10.18 -17.52 -4.60
N ILE A 21 9.43 -18.41 -3.97
CA ILE A 21 9.15 -18.36 -2.53
C ILE A 21 10.41 -18.78 -1.76
N SER A 22 10.83 -17.94 -0.84
CA SER A 22 11.96 -18.22 0.06
C SER A 22 11.59 -19.22 1.15
N ARG A 23 12.58 -19.77 1.84
CA ARG A 23 12.34 -20.56 3.07
C ARG A 23 11.69 -19.70 4.14
N HIS A 24 12.13 -18.44 4.28
CA HIS A 24 11.60 -17.49 5.25
C HIS A 24 10.10 -17.24 5.00
N ALA A 25 9.70 -16.84 3.80
CA ALA A 25 8.29 -16.64 3.46
C ALA A 25 7.45 -17.91 3.69
N ALA A 26 7.95 -19.10 3.30
CA ALA A 26 7.23 -20.36 3.49
C ALA A 26 7.05 -20.75 4.97
N SER A 27 7.96 -20.31 5.86
CA SER A 27 7.92 -20.63 7.30
C SER A 27 6.95 -19.73 8.08
N GLU A 28 6.43 -18.65 7.48
CA GLU A 28 5.53 -17.74 8.17
C GLU A 28 4.36 -18.44 8.85
N PRO A 29 3.98 -18.01 10.08
CA PRO A 29 2.85 -18.60 10.79
C PRO A 29 1.50 -18.24 10.13
N PRO A 30 0.44 -19.00 10.41
CA PRO A 30 -0.91 -18.68 9.90
C PRO A 30 -1.41 -17.30 10.39
N SER A 31 -2.27 -16.59 9.59
CA SER A 31 -2.92 -17.00 8.32
C SER A 31 -1.94 -17.05 7.15
N LYS A 32 -2.02 -18.09 6.33
CA LYS A 32 -1.12 -18.22 5.16
C LYS A 32 -1.78 -18.98 4.01
N LEU A 33 -1.16 -18.89 2.84
CA LEU A 33 -1.57 -19.62 1.64
C LEU A 33 -0.95 -21.02 1.59
N TYR A 34 -0.03 -21.34 2.51
CA TYR A 34 0.75 -22.58 2.56
C TYR A 34 1.68 -22.73 1.36
N LEU A 35 2.37 -21.64 1.02
CA LEU A 35 3.39 -21.62 -0.02
C LEU A 35 4.58 -22.48 0.38
N ARG A 36 5.16 -23.19 -0.62
CA ARG A 36 6.33 -24.04 -0.41
C ARG A 36 7.61 -23.33 -0.84
N SER A 37 8.69 -23.53 -0.09
CA SER A 37 10.01 -23.03 -0.48
C SER A 37 10.40 -23.49 -1.88
N GLY A 38 10.93 -22.59 -2.70
CA GLY A 38 11.27 -22.84 -4.09
C GLY A 38 10.09 -22.77 -5.08
N GLN A 39 8.85 -22.78 -4.59
CA GLN A 39 7.66 -22.63 -5.44
C GLN A 39 7.71 -21.29 -6.20
N LYS A 40 7.28 -21.27 -7.46
CA LYS A 40 7.15 -20.03 -8.26
C LYS A 40 5.67 -19.65 -8.38
N VAL A 41 5.32 -18.45 -7.91
CA VAL A 41 3.94 -17.92 -7.89
C VAL A 41 3.91 -16.56 -8.57
N LYS A 42 2.92 -16.31 -9.44
CA LYS A 42 2.77 -14.96 -10.04
C LYS A 42 2.47 -13.91 -8.96
N LEU A 43 3.07 -12.73 -9.09
CA LEU A 43 2.90 -11.60 -8.15
C LEU A 43 1.42 -11.30 -7.87
N ARG A 44 0.59 -11.27 -8.92
CA ARG A 44 -0.87 -11.03 -8.79
C ARG A 44 -1.59 -12.01 -7.86
N TYR A 45 -1.11 -13.24 -7.73
CA TYR A 45 -1.72 -14.23 -6.84
C TYR A 45 -1.27 -14.03 -5.39
N LEU A 46 -0.02 -13.62 -5.18
CA LEU A 46 0.47 -13.21 -3.86
C LEU A 46 -0.27 -11.96 -3.36
N ILE A 47 -0.49 -10.97 -4.24
CA ILE A 47 -1.29 -9.77 -3.94
C ILE A 47 -2.71 -10.17 -3.50
N ARG A 48 -3.39 -11.04 -4.24
CA ARG A 48 -4.74 -11.52 -3.89
C ARG A 48 -4.76 -12.28 -2.57
N ALA A 49 -3.76 -13.12 -2.31
CA ALA A 49 -3.64 -13.85 -1.05
C ALA A 49 -3.43 -12.90 0.14
N ALA A 50 -2.54 -11.92 0.04
CA ALA A 50 -2.28 -10.93 1.07
C ALA A 50 -3.49 -10.02 1.31
N ALA A 51 -4.16 -9.54 0.25
CA ALA A 51 -5.30 -8.63 0.35
C ALA A 51 -6.54 -9.32 0.95
N VAL A 52 -6.88 -10.52 0.46
CA VAL A 52 -8.16 -11.17 0.73
C VAL A 52 -8.06 -12.16 1.89
N LYS A 53 -7.10 -13.10 1.84
CA LYS A 53 -6.91 -14.09 2.91
C LYS A 53 -6.08 -13.57 4.08
N SER A 54 -5.38 -12.44 3.91
CA SER A 54 -4.39 -11.97 4.91
C SER A 54 -3.22 -12.95 5.09
N ALA A 55 -2.73 -13.51 4.00
CA ALA A 55 -1.69 -14.54 4.00
C ALA A 55 -0.32 -13.94 4.32
N ASN A 56 0.28 -14.35 5.46
CA ASN A 56 1.57 -13.84 5.94
C ASN A 56 2.70 -14.24 5.00
N ASP A 57 2.76 -15.52 4.58
CA ASP A 57 3.71 -16.04 3.61
C ASP A 57 3.70 -15.28 2.28
N ALA A 58 2.52 -14.88 1.81
CA ALA A 58 2.40 -14.07 0.62
C ALA A 58 2.88 -12.62 0.85
N ALA A 59 2.65 -12.05 2.04
CA ALA A 59 3.09 -10.70 2.37
C ALA A 59 4.63 -10.61 2.43
N THR A 60 5.28 -11.57 3.09
CA THR A 60 6.75 -11.69 3.15
C THR A 60 7.34 -11.90 1.75
N ALA A 61 6.76 -12.84 0.95
CA ALA A 61 7.22 -13.08 -0.41
C ALA A 61 7.08 -11.84 -1.33
N LEU A 62 6.04 -11.01 -1.15
CA LEU A 62 5.89 -9.74 -1.86
C LEU A 62 6.99 -8.75 -1.49
N GLY A 63 7.31 -8.64 -0.19
CA GLY A 63 8.37 -7.76 0.30
C GLY A 63 9.74 -8.16 -0.23
N GLU A 64 10.07 -9.45 -0.16
CA GLU A 64 11.31 -10.01 -0.69
C GLU A 64 11.44 -9.84 -2.21
N ALA A 65 10.33 -9.97 -2.95
CA ALA A 65 10.32 -9.82 -4.40
C ALA A 65 10.64 -8.40 -4.87
N ILE A 66 10.34 -7.39 -4.06
CA ILE A 66 10.53 -5.96 -4.39
C ILE A 66 11.86 -5.45 -3.87
N GLU A 67 12.22 -5.77 -2.64
CA GLU A 67 13.39 -5.19 -1.96
C GLU A 67 14.51 -6.21 -1.66
N GLY A 68 14.36 -7.46 -2.09
CA GLY A 68 15.33 -8.54 -1.87
C GLY A 68 15.30 -9.14 -0.46
N SER A 69 14.73 -8.44 0.53
CA SER A 69 14.56 -8.95 1.90
C SER A 69 13.37 -8.25 2.61
N GLU A 70 12.79 -8.94 3.59
CA GLU A 70 11.72 -8.37 4.41
C GLU A 70 12.17 -7.14 5.19
N ALA A 71 13.39 -7.15 5.73
CA ALA A 71 13.96 -6.01 6.45
C ALA A 71 14.12 -4.77 5.54
N ALA A 72 14.57 -4.94 4.29
CA ALA A 72 14.63 -3.86 3.31
C ALA A 72 13.23 -3.34 2.96
N PHE A 73 12.27 -4.25 2.82
CA PHE A 73 10.87 -3.90 2.57
C PHE A 73 10.24 -3.14 3.74
N ALA A 74 10.52 -3.53 4.98
CA ALA A 74 10.10 -2.79 6.17
C ALA A 74 10.66 -1.35 6.18
N ARG A 75 11.93 -1.16 5.79
CA ARG A 75 12.52 0.18 5.62
C ARG A 75 11.77 1.00 4.56
N ARG A 76 11.42 0.40 3.42
CA ARG A 76 10.62 1.07 2.38
C ARG A 76 9.21 1.41 2.88
N MET A 77 8.54 0.49 3.58
CA MET A 77 7.24 0.77 4.20
C MET A 77 7.31 1.95 5.17
N ASN A 78 8.36 2.06 5.98
CA ASN A 78 8.55 3.18 6.92
C ASN A 78 8.80 4.51 6.20
N ARG A 79 9.61 4.53 5.15
CA ARG A 79 9.79 5.73 4.31
C ARG A 79 8.47 6.18 3.70
N THR A 80 7.70 5.23 3.16
CA THR A 80 6.39 5.51 2.55
C THR A 80 5.39 6.03 3.59
N ALA A 81 5.31 5.41 4.77
CA ALA A 81 4.46 5.85 5.87
C ALA A 81 4.79 7.30 6.28
N LYS A 82 6.07 7.60 6.45
CA LYS A 82 6.53 8.97 6.79
C LYS A 82 6.15 9.97 5.70
N ALA A 83 6.34 9.62 4.43
CA ALA A 83 5.98 10.47 3.29
C ALA A 83 4.47 10.74 3.19
N MET A 84 3.62 9.85 3.72
CA MET A 84 2.17 10.04 3.84
C MET A 84 1.75 10.85 5.08
N GLY A 85 2.69 11.19 5.98
CA GLY A 85 2.37 11.83 7.25
C GLY A 85 1.93 10.87 8.35
N MET A 86 2.17 9.56 8.22
CA MET A 86 1.94 8.55 9.26
C MET A 86 3.07 8.58 10.31
N ASN A 87 3.11 9.67 11.08
CA ASN A 87 4.26 10.01 11.94
C ASN A 87 4.36 9.16 13.22
N ARG A 88 3.35 8.36 13.54
CA ARG A 88 3.31 7.48 14.70
C ARG A 88 3.22 6.01 14.32
N THR A 89 3.82 5.67 13.15
CA THR A 89 3.83 4.31 12.61
C THR A 89 5.26 3.86 12.35
N THR A 90 5.57 2.65 12.82
CA THR A 90 6.80 1.93 12.51
C THR A 90 6.48 0.50 12.15
N PHE A 91 6.89 0.08 10.97
CA PHE A 91 6.78 -1.30 10.50
C PHE A 91 8.10 -2.04 10.69
N LYS A 92 8.03 -3.29 11.18
CA LYS A 92 9.17 -4.18 11.39
C LYS A 92 9.16 -5.37 10.43
N ASN A 93 7.97 -5.79 10.01
CA ASN A 93 7.75 -6.91 9.09
C ASN A 93 6.64 -6.58 8.07
N ALA A 94 6.46 -7.44 7.07
CA ALA A 94 5.52 -7.23 5.97
C ALA A 94 4.06 -7.59 6.30
N HIS A 95 3.85 -8.43 7.31
CA HIS A 95 2.57 -9.10 7.60
C HIS A 95 1.85 -8.56 8.85
N GLY A 96 2.53 -7.82 9.71
CA GLY A 96 1.92 -7.17 10.89
C GLY A 96 1.81 -8.06 12.13
N LEU A 97 2.52 -9.18 12.20
CA LEU A 97 2.63 -9.95 13.44
C LEU A 97 3.44 -9.17 14.48
N THR A 98 3.19 -9.49 15.74
CA THR A 98 3.79 -8.79 16.88
C THR A 98 5.32 -8.87 16.85
N GLU A 99 5.95 -7.70 16.86
CA GLU A 99 7.38 -7.51 16.96
C GLU A 99 7.66 -6.24 17.76
N PRO A 100 8.67 -6.20 18.63
CA PRO A 100 9.00 -5.01 19.41
C PRO A 100 9.17 -3.77 18.50
N GLY A 101 8.44 -2.70 18.80
CA GLY A 101 8.44 -1.48 18.01
C GLY A 101 7.62 -1.51 16.72
N HIS A 102 6.89 -2.59 16.42
CA HIS A 102 5.91 -2.62 15.31
C HIS A 102 4.61 -1.95 15.78
N LEU A 103 4.51 -0.65 15.60
CA LEU A 103 3.44 0.18 16.17
C LEU A 103 2.77 1.04 15.11
N SER A 104 1.49 1.34 15.31
CA SER A 104 0.73 2.27 14.51
C SER A 104 -0.39 2.91 15.32
N THR A 105 -1.11 3.85 14.71
CA THR A 105 -2.31 4.48 15.28
C THR A 105 -3.51 4.32 14.37
N ALA A 106 -4.72 4.42 14.92
CA ALA A 106 -5.94 4.40 14.13
C ALA A 106 -5.96 5.55 13.09
N ARG A 107 -5.44 6.72 13.43
CA ARG A 107 -5.31 7.86 12.52
C ARG A 107 -4.39 7.53 11.34
N ASP A 108 -3.20 7.02 11.61
CA ASP A 108 -2.22 6.71 10.55
C ASP A 108 -2.74 5.63 9.60
N MET A 109 -3.40 4.59 10.13
CA MET A 109 -3.99 3.55 9.27
C MET A 109 -5.22 4.06 8.48
N THR A 110 -5.93 5.08 8.98
CA THR A 110 -6.98 5.77 8.21
C THR A 110 -6.36 6.60 7.07
N ILE A 111 -5.22 7.27 7.31
CA ILE A 111 -4.45 7.97 6.28
C ILE A 111 -4.03 6.98 5.18
N LEU A 112 -3.44 5.83 5.57
CA LEU A 112 -3.07 4.78 4.61
C LEU A 112 -4.27 4.27 3.80
N GLY A 113 -5.41 4.04 4.46
CA GLY A 113 -6.65 3.61 3.79
C GLY A 113 -7.16 4.63 2.77
N ARG A 114 -7.02 5.93 3.10
CA ARG A 114 -7.39 7.02 2.20
C ARG A 114 -6.46 7.10 1.00
N HIS A 115 -5.15 7.03 1.19
CA HIS A 115 -4.16 6.96 0.11
C HIS A 115 -4.40 5.74 -0.79
N LEU A 116 -4.64 4.57 -0.21
CA LEU A 116 -4.88 3.35 -0.98
C LEU A 116 -6.07 3.50 -1.94
N PHE A 117 -7.13 4.19 -1.50
CA PHE A 117 -8.31 4.44 -2.33
C PHE A 117 -8.04 5.43 -3.46
N TYR A 118 -7.34 6.55 -3.19
CA TYR A 118 -7.15 7.61 -4.16
C TYR A 118 -5.97 7.39 -5.09
N ASP A 119 -4.90 6.77 -4.59
CA ASP A 119 -3.65 6.61 -5.35
C ASP A 119 -3.70 5.34 -6.23
N PHE A 120 -4.49 4.32 -5.83
CA PHE A 120 -4.56 3.03 -6.54
C PHE A 120 -6.00 2.53 -6.73
N PRO A 121 -6.87 3.30 -7.39
CA PRO A 121 -8.29 2.96 -7.57
C PRO A 121 -8.49 1.65 -8.34
N GLU A 122 -7.62 1.30 -9.30
CA GLU A 122 -7.69 0.08 -10.10
C GLU A 122 -7.52 -1.18 -9.25
N TYR A 123 -6.73 -1.11 -8.17
CA TYR A 123 -6.48 -2.22 -7.27
C TYR A 123 -7.45 -2.26 -6.09
N TYR A 124 -8.17 -1.17 -5.84
CA TYR A 124 -9.00 -1.04 -4.63
C TYR A 124 -10.13 -2.06 -4.56
N ASN A 125 -10.66 -2.50 -5.72
CA ASN A 125 -11.70 -3.53 -5.79
C ASN A 125 -11.32 -4.87 -5.13
N LEU A 126 -10.02 -5.14 -4.97
CA LEU A 126 -9.53 -6.36 -4.30
C LEU A 126 -10.04 -6.48 -2.86
N PHE A 127 -10.17 -5.35 -2.16
CA PHE A 127 -10.56 -5.32 -0.75
C PHE A 127 -12.05 -5.56 -0.52
N ALA A 128 -12.88 -5.32 -1.55
CA ALA A 128 -14.32 -5.61 -1.54
C ALA A 128 -14.64 -7.08 -1.85
N ARG A 129 -13.71 -7.84 -2.43
CA ARG A 129 -13.96 -9.22 -2.84
C ARG A 129 -14.18 -10.12 -1.63
N LYS A 130 -15.33 -10.77 -1.55
CA LYS A 130 -15.64 -11.76 -0.50
C LYS A 130 -14.85 -13.06 -0.67
N THR A 131 -14.55 -13.39 -1.93
CA THR A 131 -13.71 -14.53 -2.35
C THR A 131 -12.88 -14.15 -3.56
N THR A 132 -11.75 -14.81 -3.77
CA THR A 132 -10.94 -14.70 -5.00
C THR A 132 -10.10 -15.94 -5.20
N SER A 133 -9.55 -16.11 -6.41
CA SER A 133 -8.56 -17.14 -6.70
C SER A 133 -7.14 -16.59 -6.56
N ALA A 134 -6.33 -17.24 -5.73
CA ALA A 134 -4.89 -17.00 -5.57
C ALA A 134 -4.13 -18.16 -6.24
N GLY A 135 -4.04 -18.13 -7.56
CA GLY A 135 -3.64 -19.28 -8.38
C GLY A 135 -4.77 -20.32 -8.44
N SER A 136 -4.46 -21.57 -8.16
CA SER A 136 -5.44 -22.66 -8.07
C SER A 136 -6.27 -22.63 -6.78
N THR A 137 -5.83 -21.89 -5.76
CA THR A 137 -6.47 -21.88 -4.45
C THR A 137 -7.54 -20.78 -4.36
N LYS A 138 -8.80 -21.17 -4.09
CA LYS A 138 -9.88 -20.23 -3.76
C LYS A 138 -9.74 -19.78 -2.31
N VAL A 139 -9.66 -18.48 -2.09
CA VAL A 139 -9.49 -17.87 -0.75
C VAL A 139 -10.70 -17.02 -0.39
N ARG A 140 -11.01 -16.95 0.91
CA ARG A 140 -12.11 -16.16 1.47
C ARG A 140 -11.56 -14.94 2.19
N ASN A 141 -12.29 -13.81 2.06
CA ASN A 141 -11.90 -12.58 2.72
C ASN A 141 -12.10 -12.67 4.25
N THR A 142 -11.07 -12.26 4.97
CA THR A 142 -11.12 -12.18 6.45
C THR A 142 -12.13 -11.14 6.94
N ASN A 143 -12.47 -10.15 6.10
CA ASN A 143 -13.47 -9.11 6.39
C ASN A 143 -14.87 -9.43 5.86
N ARG A 144 -15.12 -10.64 5.34
CA ARG A 144 -16.36 -10.97 4.62
C ARG A 144 -17.66 -10.69 5.40
N ARG A 145 -17.66 -10.86 6.74
CA ARG A 145 -18.84 -10.58 7.58
C ARG A 145 -19.22 -9.10 7.52
N PHE A 146 -18.24 -8.21 7.69
CA PHE A 146 -18.48 -6.77 7.61
C PHE A 146 -18.90 -6.35 6.18
N LEU A 147 -18.19 -6.84 5.17
CA LEU A 147 -18.51 -6.59 3.76
C LEU A 147 -19.91 -7.06 3.35
N SER A 148 -20.45 -8.09 4.00
CA SER A 148 -21.80 -8.59 3.70
C SER A 148 -22.89 -7.86 4.48
N ASN A 149 -22.61 -7.42 5.70
CA ASN A 149 -23.65 -6.98 6.64
C ASN A 149 -23.72 -5.45 6.77
N TYR A 150 -22.69 -4.70 6.33
CA TYR A 150 -22.72 -3.25 6.43
C TYR A 150 -22.97 -2.62 5.06
N ARG A 151 -24.06 -1.86 4.95
CA ARG A 151 -24.49 -1.22 3.69
C ARG A 151 -23.39 -0.32 3.14
N GLY A 152 -23.00 -0.56 1.88
CA GLY A 152 -21.98 0.21 1.17
C GLY A 152 -20.53 -0.16 1.52
N ALA A 153 -20.28 -1.18 2.36
CA ALA A 153 -18.94 -1.62 2.69
C ALA A 153 -18.19 -2.15 1.46
N ASP A 154 -16.98 -1.63 1.21
CA ASP A 154 -16.12 -1.99 0.08
C ASP A 154 -14.64 -2.18 0.44
N GLY A 155 -14.30 -2.22 1.71
CA GLY A 155 -12.93 -2.43 2.18
C GLY A 155 -12.80 -2.42 3.69
N ILE A 156 -11.59 -2.45 4.24
CA ILE A 156 -10.29 -2.59 3.56
C ILE A 156 -9.58 -3.81 4.12
N LYS A 157 -9.17 -3.79 5.42
CA LYS A 157 -8.30 -4.84 5.96
C LYS A 157 -8.51 -5.09 7.45
N THR A 158 -8.62 -6.36 7.81
CA THR A 158 -8.57 -6.84 9.20
C THR A 158 -7.14 -7.09 9.65
N GLY A 159 -6.90 -6.98 10.95
CA GLY A 159 -5.68 -7.44 11.61
C GLY A 159 -6.03 -8.10 12.96
N TYR A 160 -5.25 -9.07 13.36
CA TYR A 160 -5.34 -9.67 14.68
C TYR A 160 -3.98 -10.15 15.15
N THR A 161 -3.61 -9.76 16.34
CA THR A 161 -2.57 -10.41 17.14
C THR A 161 -3.06 -10.50 18.58
N ARG A 162 -2.48 -11.41 19.37
CA ARG A 162 -2.85 -11.53 20.80
C ARG A 162 -2.63 -10.19 21.54
N ALA A 163 -1.54 -9.49 21.23
CA ALA A 163 -1.19 -8.22 21.85
C ALA A 163 -2.09 -7.05 21.41
N ALA A 164 -2.46 -6.99 20.10
CA ALA A 164 -3.20 -5.86 19.54
C ALA A 164 -4.72 -6.06 19.53
N GLY A 165 -5.21 -7.27 19.82
CA GLY A 165 -6.64 -7.60 19.70
C GLY A 165 -7.15 -7.60 18.25
N TYR A 166 -8.45 -7.48 18.07
CA TYR A 166 -9.12 -7.50 16.76
C TYR A 166 -9.17 -6.10 16.16
N ASN A 167 -8.55 -5.91 15.00
CA ASN A 167 -8.40 -4.63 14.33
C ASN A 167 -9.12 -4.63 12.98
N LEU A 168 -9.55 -3.45 12.51
CA LEU A 168 -10.14 -3.27 11.19
C LEU A 168 -9.97 -1.83 10.73
N VAL A 169 -9.41 -1.67 9.54
CA VAL A 169 -9.61 -0.48 8.72
C VAL A 169 -10.73 -0.81 7.75
N ALA A 170 -11.83 -0.10 7.84
CA ALA A 170 -13.01 -0.30 7.01
C ALA A 170 -13.33 0.92 6.17
N SER A 171 -13.95 0.70 5.02
CA SER A 171 -14.46 1.74 4.14
C SER A 171 -15.87 1.37 3.69
N ALA A 172 -16.70 2.39 3.55
CA ALA A 172 -18.01 2.28 2.92
C ALA A 172 -18.33 3.53 2.09
N ASN A 173 -19.08 3.33 1.02
CA ASN A 173 -19.63 4.39 0.19
C ASN A 173 -21.17 4.36 0.25
N ARG A 174 -21.80 5.52 0.43
CA ARG A 174 -23.24 5.71 0.37
C ARG A 174 -23.55 7.00 -0.40
N ASN A 175 -24.23 6.89 -1.50
CA ASN A 175 -24.66 8.06 -2.30
C ASN A 175 -23.49 9.01 -2.67
N GLY A 176 -22.32 8.44 -2.99
CA GLY A 176 -21.12 9.23 -3.31
C GLY A 176 -20.28 9.66 -2.12
N GLU A 177 -20.81 9.62 -0.90
CA GLU A 177 -20.05 9.87 0.31
C GLU A 177 -19.26 8.63 0.73
N ARG A 178 -17.96 8.80 1.06
CA ARG A 178 -17.08 7.74 1.55
C ARG A 178 -16.62 8.03 2.95
N ILE A 179 -16.82 7.05 3.83
CA ILE A 179 -16.28 7.07 5.20
C ILE A 179 -15.24 5.96 5.33
N ILE A 180 -14.08 6.30 5.88
CA ILE A 180 -13.05 5.36 6.29
C ILE A 180 -12.95 5.40 7.81
N THR A 181 -13.02 4.24 8.44
CA THR A 181 -13.02 4.08 9.89
C THR A 181 -11.99 3.05 10.31
N THR A 182 -11.20 3.36 11.34
CA THR A 182 -10.23 2.44 11.92
C THR A 182 -10.56 2.16 13.38
N VAL A 183 -10.61 0.89 13.74
CA VAL A 183 -10.76 0.41 15.12
C VAL A 183 -9.63 -0.56 15.44
N PHE A 184 -8.95 -0.31 16.55
CA PHE A 184 -7.94 -1.18 17.16
C PHE A 184 -8.41 -1.71 18.51
N GLY A 185 -7.88 -2.86 18.91
CA GLY A 185 -8.06 -3.40 20.25
C GLY A 185 -9.45 -4.01 20.54
N GLY A 186 -10.20 -4.39 19.52
CA GLY A 186 -11.48 -5.08 19.73
C GLY A 186 -11.31 -6.41 20.47
N ARG A 187 -12.22 -6.73 21.38
CA ARG A 187 -12.19 -8.00 22.14
C ARG A 187 -12.59 -9.21 21.29
N SER A 188 -13.35 -8.98 20.23
CA SER A 188 -13.80 -10.03 19.29
C SER A 188 -14.08 -9.43 17.92
N THR A 189 -14.22 -10.28 16.89
CA THR A 189 -14.68 -9.86 15.57
C THR A 189 -16.04 -9.15 15.64
N THR A 190 -16.96 -9.63 16.47
CA THR A 190 -18.31 -9.07 16.62
C THR A 190 -18.27 -7.68 17.22
N THR A 191 -17.60 -7.50 18.36
CA THR A 191 -17.51 -6.21 19.06
C THR A 191 -16.76 -5.17 18.23
N ARG A 192 -15.66 -5.57 17.56
CA ARG A 192 -14.93 -4.73 16.61
C ARG A 192 -15.83 -4.25 15.47
N ASN A 193 -16.57 -5.16 14.81
CA ASN A 193 -17.47 -4.82 13.71
C ASN A 193 -18.60 -3.89 14.15
N ALA A 194 -19.17 -4.12 15.33
CA ALA A 194 -20.20 -3.24 15.92
C ALA A 194 -19.65 -1.82 16.15
N GLN A 195 -18.45 -1.71 16.71
CA GLN A 195 -17.80 -0.41 16.92
C GLN A 195 -17.49 0.31 15.61
N VAL A 196 -17.00 -0.41 14.59
CA VAL A 196 -16.79 0.15 13.25
C VAL A 196 -18.10 0.65 12.66
N ALA A 197 -19.16 -0.14 12.72
CA ALA A 197 -20.48 0.25 12.22
C ALA A 197 -21.02 1.51 12.92
N LYS A 198 -20.89 1.59 14.26
CA LYS A 198 -21.28 2.76 15.06
C LYS A 198 -20.53 4.02 14.61
N LEU A 199 -19.21 3.95 14.47
CA LEU A 199 -18.38 5.07 14.03
C LEU A 199 -18.67 5.48 12.57
N MET A 200 -18.87 4.52 11.67
CA MET A 200 -19.25 4.81 10.29
C MET A 200 -20.62 5.48 10.20
N ASN A 201 -21.61 5.01 10.94
CA ASN A 201 -22.93 5.64 10.99
C ASN A 201 -22.84 7.07 11.52
N LEU A 202 -22.03 7.31 12.55
CA LEU A 202 -21.73 8.66 13.04
C LEU A 202 -21.08 9.51 11.94
N GLY A 203 -20.10 8.95 11.21
CA GLY A 203 -19.44 9.61 10.09
C GLY A 203 -20.43 10.03 9.01
N PHE A 204 -21.28 9.11 8.53
CA PHE A 204 -22.32 9.43 7.53
C PHE A 204 -23.37 10.43 8.03
N LYS A 205 -23.67 10.42 9.34
CA LYS A 205 -24.59 11.42 9.94
C LYS A 205 -23.96 12.82 10.00
N LYS A 206 -22.66 12.91 10.24
CA LYS A 206 -21.94 14.19 10.46
C LYS A 206 -21.19 14.68 9.22
N ALA A 207 -21.04 13.85 8.18
CA ALA A 207 -20.33 14.25 6.97
C ALA A 207 -21.07 15.44 6.32
N PRO A 208 -20.36 16.53 6.01
CA PRO A 208 -20.98 17.65 5.33
C PRO A 208 -21.33 17.24 3.90
N ARG A 209 -22.51 17.64 3.45
CA ARG A 209 -22.99 17.41 2.07
C ARG A 209 -22.39 18.47 1.14
N ASN A 210 -22.17 18.12 -0.11
CA ASN A 210 -21.71 19.05 -1.16
C ASN A 210 -20.36 19.70 -0.92
N VAL A 211 -19.41 18.98 -0.33
CA VAL A 211 -18.03 19.46 -0.18
C VAL A 211 -17.15 19.05 -1.36
N LYS A 212 -16.24 19.94 -1.74
CA LYS A 212 -15.23 19.63 -2.74
C LYS A 212 -14.34 18.48 -2.26
N ILE A 213 -14.20 17.45 -3.11
CA ILE A 213 -13.31 16.32 -2.83
C ILE A 213 -11.86 16.81 -2.77
N GLN A 214 -11.22 16.59 -1.62
CA GLN A 214 -9.78 16.83 -1.45
C GLN A 214 -9.05 15.50 -1.47
N LYS A 215 -8.38 15.18 -2.58
CA LYS A 215 -7.51 14.01 -2.65
C LYS A 215 -6.28 14.20 -1.76
N PRO A 216 -5.73 13.12 -1.14
CA PRO A 216 -4.42 13.23 -0.47
C PRO A 216 -3.35 13.59 -1.50
N LYS A 217 -2.34 14.33 -1.08
CA LYS A 217 -1.16 14.55 -1.94
C LYS A 217 -0.38 13.22 -2.02
N PRO A 218 0.04 12.78 -3.21
CA PRO A 218 0.90 11.60 -3.33
C PRO A 218 2.13 11.70 -2.42
N PRO A 219 2.63 10.58 -1.87
CA PRO A 219 3.82 10.61 -1.02
C PRO A 219 5.02 11.20 -1.75
N SER A 220 5.64 12.23 -1.18
CA SER A 220 6.88 12.82 -1.69
C SER A 220 8.07 12.26 -0.92
N TYR A 221 9.07 11.76 -1.63
CA TYR A 221 10.29 11.18 -1.05
C TYR A 221 11.45 12.15 -1.00
N THR A 222 11.34 13.33 -1.61
CA THR A 222 12.40 14.35 -1.70
C THR A 222 12.78 14.92 -0.33
N ALA A 223 11.84 15.03 0.60
CA ALA A 223 12.10 15.54 1.95
C ALA A 223 12.84 14.54 2.88
N ILE A 224 13.04 13.28 2.45
CA ILE A 224 13.65 12.23 3.26
C ILE A 224 15.10 11.95 2.80
N ALA A 225 15.50 12.52 1.67
CA ALA A 225 16.80 12.29 1.04
C ALA A 225 17.98 13.05 1.69
N GLY A 226 17.82 13.54 2.91
CA GLY A 226 18.92 14.13 3.70
C GLY A 226 19.97 13.14 4.21
N ALA A 227 19.93 11.86 3.86
CA ALA A 227 20.96 10.89 4.18
C ALA A 227 20.84 9.65 3.28
N SER A 228 21.41 9.71 2.14
CA SER A 228 22.06 8.65 1.34
C SER A 228 21.97 9.01 -0.13
N GLN A 229 23.13 9.20 -0.72
CA GLN A 229 23.28 9.40 -2.16
C GLN A 229 22.49 8.35 -2.91
N VAL A 230 21.47 8.79 -3.63
CA VAL A 230 20.94 8.01 -4.74
C VAL A 230 22.11 7.87 -5.72
N LYS A 231 22.75 6.71 -5.76
CA LYS A 231 23.61 6.38 -6.89
C LYS A 231 22.75 6.56 -8.13
N ASN A 232 23.07 7.54 -8.93
CA ASN A 232 22.48 7.75 -10.23
C ASN A 232 22.56 6.42 -11.00
N MET A 233 21.43 5.75 -11.14
CA MET A 233 21.30 4.64 -12.06
C MET A 233 21.28 5.24 -13.48
N SER A 234 22.46 5.45 -14.02
CA SER A 234 22.68 5.99 -15.37
C SER A 234 22.31 5.00 -16.50
N LYS A 235 21.67 3.87 -16.17
CA LYS A 235 21.16 2.92 -17.16
C LYS A 235 19.74 2.51 -16.80
N SER A 236 18.77 3.12 -17.48
CA SER A 236 17.41 2.62 -17.55
C SER A 236 17.43 1.26 -18.27
N LEU A 237 16.94 0.20 -17.60
CA LEU A 237 16.72 -1.10 -18.22
C LEU A 237 15.42 -1.14 -19.06
N ARG A 238 14.82 0.01 -19.35
CA ARG A 238 13.68 0.09 -20.27
C ARG A 238 14.21 0.06 -21.69
N PRO A 239 13.66 -0.78 -22.60
CA PRO A 239 13.83 -0.59 -24.03
C PRO A 239 13.39 0.83 -24.37
N LYS A 240 14.26 1.62 -25.03
CA LYS A 240 13.86 2.92 -25.56
C LYS A 240 12.77 2.69 -26.58
N ILE A 241 11.54 3.09 -26.28
CA ILE A 241 10.52 3.27 -27.28
C ILE A 241 11.07 4.39 -28.16
N ARG A 242 11.31 4.07 -29.45
CA ARG A 242 11.70 5.07 -30.46
C ARG A 242 10.60 6.13 -30.46
N PRO A 243 10.86 7.42 -30.24
CA PRO A 243 9.83 8.45 -30.36
C PRO A 243 9.42 8.53 -31.83
N GLU A 244 8.19 8.14 -32.10
CA GLU A 244 7.51 8.69 -33.29
C GLU A 244 7.27 10.18 -32.98
N ASN A 245 7.65 11.03 -33.89
CA ASN A 245 7.62 12.48 -33.82
C ASN A 245 6.32 13.01 -33.21
N ASN A 246 6.37 13.45 -31.95
CA ASN A 246 5.37 14.31 -31.35
C ASN A 246 6.10 15.36 -30.50
N GLU A 247 6.62 16.38 -31.20
CA GLU A 247 7.35 17.50 -30.57
C GLU A 247 6.56 18.28 -29.52
N ASN A 248 5.23 18.09 -29.47
CA ASN A 248 4.33 18.81 -28.55
C ASN A 248 4.26 18.25 -27.14
N VAL A 249 4.67 16.99 -26.88
CA VAL A 249 4.60 16.39 -25.53
C VAL A 249 5.86 16.68 -24.71
N ILE A 250 6.99 16.95 -25.37
CA ILE A 250 8.27 17.26 -24.69
C ILE A 250 8.29 18.70 -24.18
N LEU A 251 7.57 19.62 -24.81
CA LEU A 251 7.53 21.03 -24.43
C LEU A 251 6.78 21.33 -23.13
N ILE A 252 5.79 20.52 -22.74
CA ILE A 252 5.00 20.75 -21.53
C ILE A 252 5.76 20.30 -20.28
N ALA A 253 6.57 19.24 -20.35
CA ALA A 253 7.35 18.75 -19.23
C ALA A 253 8.64 19.54 -18.95
N THR A 254 9.14 20.29 -19.94
CA THR A 254 10.41 21.05 -19.81
C THR A 254 10.21 22.50 -19.36
N ASN A 255 9.02 23.07 -19.51
CA ASN A 255 8.80 24.49 -19.16
C ASN A 255 8.64 24.75 -17.66
N GLU A 256 8.20 23.76 -16.86
CA GLU A 256 8.06 23.94 -15.40
C GLU A 256 9.40 23.87 -14.62
N TYR A 257 10.45 23.30 -15.21
CA TYR A 257 11.76 23.12 -14.53
C TYR A 257 12.93 23.84 -15.23
N ARG A 258 12.67 24.61 -16.29
CA ARG A 258 13.72 25.22 -17.08
C ARG A 258 14.43 26.39 -16.38
N SER A 259 13.71 27.12 -15.52
CA SER A 259 14.26 28.22 -14.72
C SER A 259 15.24 27.72 -13.65
N ASP A 260 14.90 26.62 -12.99
CA ASP A 260 15.67 26.08 -11.86
C ASP A 260 16.93 25.34 -12.33
N ILE A 261 16.88 24.70 -13.50
CA ILE A 261 18.04 24.03 -14.11
C ILE A 261 19.03 25.06 -14.69
N LEU A 262 18.53 26.14 -15.27
CA LEU A 262 19.39 27.19 -15.81
C LEU A 262 20.06 28.04 -14.73
N SER A 263 19.41 28.25 -13.57
CA SER A 263 20.01 28.92 -12.42
C SER A 263 21.08 28.06 -11.76
N ALA A 264 20.83 26.72 -11.63
CA ALA A 264 21.81 25.78 -11.09
C ALA A 264 23.05 25.61 -11.98
N LEU A 265 22.87 25.61 -13.31
CA LEU A 265 23.99 25.54 -14.27
C LEU A 265 24.82 26.84 -14.28
N LYS A 266 24.21 28.02 -14.09
CA LYS A 266 24.94 29.28 -13.96
C LYS A 266 25.74 29.37 -12.68
N GLN A 267 25.23 28.84 -11.57
CA GLN A 267 25.93 28.80 -10.29
C GLN A 267 27.15 27.87 -10.32
N ALA A 268 27.03 26.69 -10.93
CA ALA A 268 28.13 25.74 -11.11
C ALA A 268 29.28 26.27 -12.02
N GLN A 269 28.99 27.19 -12.96
CA GLN A 269 30.01 27.81 -13.81
C GLN A 269 30.74 28.98 -13.17
N ILE A 270 30.28 29.47 -12.01
CA ILE A 270 30.93 30.57 -11.26
C ILE A 270 31.91 30.00 -10.22
N GLU A 271 31.72 28.77 -9.78
CA GLU A 271 32.60 28.10 -8.81
C GLU A 271 33.86 27.44 -9.44
N ASP A 272 33.92 27.33 -10.77
CA ASP A 272 35.04 26.75 -11.52
C ASP A 272 35.97 27.82 -12.17
N LYS A 273 35.94 29.06 -11.69
CA LYS A 273 36.88 30.14 -12.00
C LYS A 273 37.49 30.69 -10.73
#